data_860736a8c9c53699fc1edc37fda83193
#
_entry.id   860736a8c9c53699fc1edc37fda83193
#
_cell.length_a   1.000
_cell.length_b   1.000
_cell.length_c   1.000
_cell.angle_alpha   90.00
_cell.angle_beta   90.00
_cell.angle_gamma   90.00
#
_symmetry.space_group_name_H-M   'P 1'
#
loop_
_entity.id
_entity.type
_entity.pdbx_description
1 polymer ?
#
loop_
_entity_poly.entity_id
_entity_poly.type
_entity_poly.pdbx_seq_one_letter_code
_entity_poly.pdbx_strand_id
1 'polypeptide(L)'
;QDVEQKAVNGGTETIITLRDQVYPLTVRLHYVAYPKENVIKAWSEISHQEKAPVTLWRYSSVMLYFKADRYFLTSYHGDWAREGQPETAPLTHGKKVIDTKLGTRAAMQTEPFFELGFDEPAKENEGRAMLGTIGWPGNFRFTFEVDNVGVLRVLPAINPYASDYQLKAGEVFTTPEFIFTLSDHGVGEASRNLHDWARQYQVNKGMEGRLTLLNNWENTGFDFDQQTLAELMKDAKD
;
A
#
# COMPACT_ATOMS: atom_id res chain seq x y z
N GLN A 1 24.91 -7.47 11.03
CA GLN A 1 24.09 -6.40 10.49
C GLN A 1 24.99 -5.44 9.72
N ASP A 2 24.65 -5.17 8.45
CA ASP A 2 25.32 -4.20 7.59
C ASP A 2 24.28 -3.19 7.12
N VAL A 3 24.71 -1.91 6.93
CA VAL A 3 23.85 -0.84 6.42
C VAL A 3 24.57 -0.16 5.27
N GLU A 4 23.89 -0.03 4.15
CA GLU A 4 24.38 0.69 2.98
C GLU A 4 23.36 1.72 2.51
N GLN A 5 23.85 2.81 1.91
CA GLN A 5 22.98 3.85 1.34
C GLN A 5 23.44 4.15 -0.08
N LYS A 6 22.47 4.39 -0.96
CA LYS A 6 22.74 4.83 -2.34
C LYS A 6 21.68 5.83 -2.80
N ALA A 7 22.10 6.76 -3.64
CA ALA A 7 21.19 7.68 -4.30
C ALA A 7 20.33 6.92 -5.33
N VAL A 8 19.05 7.25 -5.39
CA VAL A 8 18.10 6.79 -6.42
C VAL A 8 17.38 8.01 -7.01
N ASN A 9 16.61 7.80 -8.07
CA ASN A 9 15.87 8.89 -8.68
C ASN A 9 14.90 9.52 -7.67
N GLY A 10 15.15 10.77 -7.31
CA GLY A 10 14.34 11.57 -6.38
C GLY A 10 14.53 11.25 -4.90
N GLY A 11 15.41 10.34 -4.52
CA GLY A 11 15.54 9.94 -3.13
C GLY A 11 16.82 9.24 -2.76
N THR A 12 16.81 8.61 -1.59
CA THR A 12 17.90 7.80 -1.05
C THR A 12 17.36 6.45 -0.62
N GLU A 13 17.97 5.38 -1.10
CA GLU A 13 17.71 4.02 -0.64
C GLU A 13 18.67 3.67 0.49
N THR A 14 18.11 3.18 1.61
CA THR A 14 18.84 2.57 2.71
C THR A 14 18.53 1.07 2.72
N ILE A 15 19.57 0.24 2.71
CA ILE A 15 19.46 -1.21 2.75
C ILE A 15 20.10 -1.71 4.05
N ILE A 16 19.30 -2.44 4.84
CA ILE A 16 19.77 -3.06 6.09
C ILE A 16 19.81 -4.56 5.88
N THR A 17 21.01 -5.13 5.88
CA THR A 17 21.22 -6.57 5.73
C THR A 17 21.28 -7.24 7.10
N LEU A 18 20.37 -8.18 7.34
CA LEU A 18 20.29 -9.01 8.52
C LEU A 18 20.66 -10.44 8.15
N ARG A 19 21.50 -11.09 8.95
CA ARG A 19 21.85 -12.52 8.79
C ARG A 19 21.54 -13.26 10.07
N ASP A 20 20.89 -14.39 9.94
CA ASP A 20 20.71 -15.30 11.07
C ASP A 20 22.08 -15.89 11.49
N GLN A 21 22.27 -16.11 12.79
CA GLN A 21 23.53 -16.63 13.32
C GLN A 21 23.64 -18.16 13.27
N VAL A 22 22.51 -18.83 13.14
CA VAL A 22 22.39 -20.30 13.17
C VAL A 22 22.06 -20.85 11.80
N TYR A 23 21.13 -20.23 11.11
CA TYR A 23 20.65 -20.64 9.79
C TYR A 23 21.25 -19.77 8.68
N PRO A 24 21.56 -20.32 7.50
CA PRO A 24 22.08 -19.57 6.37
C PRO A 24 20.97 -18.73 5.70
N LEU A 25 20.26 -17.92 6.49
CA LEU A 25 19.17 -17.04 6.09
C LEU A 25 19.64 -15.60 6.09
N THR A 26 19.31 -14.87 5.02
CA THR A 26 19.57 -13.44 4.89
C THR A 26 18.28 -12.72 4.58
N VAL A 27 18.02 -11.63 5.29
CA VAL A 27 16.93 -10.67 5.01
C VAL A 27 17.55 -9.31 4.75
N ARG A 28 17.19 -8.68 3.63
CA ARG A 28 17.55 -7.31 3.30
C ARG A 28 16.30 -6.45 3.38
N LEU A 29 16.34 -5.45 4.25
CA LEU A 29 15.27 -4.47 4.41
C LEU A 29 15.62 -3.24 3.58
N HIS A 30 14.76 -2.88 2.66
CA HIS A 30 14.92 -1.76 1.75
C HIS A 30 13.97 -0.62 2.15
N TYR A 31 14.50 0.59 2.25
CA TYR A 31 13.75 1.81 2.50
C TYR A 31 14.20 2.89 1.52
N VAL A 32 13.30 3.36 0.66
CA VAL A 32 13.55 4.52 -0.20
C VAL A 32 12.81 5.72 0.36
N ALA A 33 13.53 6.73 0.79
CA ALA A 33 12.97 7.99 1.22
C ALA A 33 12.93 9.00 0.06
N TYR A 34 11.77 9.59 -0.19
CA TYR A 34 11.53 10.68 -1.13
C TYR A 34 11.24 11.96 -0.34
N PRO A 35 12.28 12.71 0.06
CA PRO A 35 12.12 13.81 1.02
C PRO A 35 11.29 14.98 0.49
N LYS A 36 11.29 15.20 -0.82
CA LYS A 36 10.52 16.28 -1.45
C LYS A 36 9.02 16.03 -1.37
N GLU A 37 8.59 14.80 -1.61
CA GLU A 37 7.20 14.37 -1.58
C GLU A 37 6.78 13.84 -0.21
N ASN A 38 7.70 13.71 0.74
CA ASN A 38 7.48 13.14 2.07
C ASN A 38 6.89 11.71 2.01
N VAL A 39 7.43 10.87 1.15
CA VAL A 39 6.98 9.49 0.95
C VAL A 39 8.12 8.51 1.21
N ILE A 40 7.79 7.39 1.83
CA ILE A 40 8.71 6.27 2.02
C ILE A 40 8.14 5.03 1.31
N LYS A 41 9.01 4.34 0.58
CA LYS A 41 8.74 3.04 -0.02
C LYS A 41 9.61 2.00 0.68
N ALA A 42 9.02 0.88 1.11
CA ALA A 42 9.74 -0.16 1.83
C ALA A 42 9.36 -1.56 1.35
N TRP A 43 10.35 -2.46 1.28
CA TRP A 43 10.15 -3.88 0.98
C TRP A 43 11.27 -4.71 1.59
N SER A 44 11.12 -6.02 1.53
CA SER A 44 12.12 -6.98 2.01
C SER A 44 12.51 -7.97 0.93
N GLU A 45 13.78 -8.35 0.91
CA GLU A 45 14.30 -9.49 0.17
C GLU A 45 14.69 -10.59 1.15
N ILE A 46 14.28 -11.81 0.85
CA ILE A 46 14.55 -13.00 1.67
C ILE A 46 15.30 -14.01 0.81
N SER A 47 16.44 -14.51 1.31
CA SER A 47 17.24 -15.55 0.65
C SER A 47 17.84 -16.50 1.66
N HIS A 48 18.17 -17.71 1.22
CA HIS A 48 18.86 -18.70 2.06
C HIS A 48 19.82 -19.57 1.25
N GLN A 49 20.68 -20.31 1.97
CA GLN A 49 21.62 -21.29 1.44
C GLN A 49 21.42 -22.67 2.09
N GLU A 50 20.21 -22.98 2.54
CA GLU A 50 19.87 -24.32 3.05
C GLU A 50 19.96 -25.36 1.92
N LYS A 51 20.18 -26.63 2.26
CA LYS A 51 20.30 -27.73 1.30
C LYS A 51 18.99 -28.05 0.57
N ALA A 52 17.85 -27.73 1.17
CA ALA A 52 16.51 -27.99 0.65
C ALA A 52 15.73 -26.66 0.53
N PRO A 53 14.69 -26.59 -0.31
CA PRO A 53 13.81 -25.44 -0.36
C PRO A 53 13.18 -25.15 1.01
N VAL A 54 13.02 -23.86 1.33
CA VAL A 54 12.37 -23.37 2.55
C VAL A 54 11.00 -22.81 2.18
N THR A 55 9.98 -23.16 2.94
CA THR A 55 8.64 -22.64 2.74
C THR A 55 8.49 -21.28 3.43
N LEU A 56 8.21 -20.24 2.66
CA LEU A 56 7.82 -18.93 3.17
C LEU A 56 6.31 -18.94 3.40
N TRP A 57 5.91 -19.07 4.65
CA TRP A 57 4.51 -19.15 5.04
C TRP A 57 3.91 -17.80 5.43
N ARG A 58 4.70 -16.99 6.15
CA ARG A 58 4.33 -15.63 6.54
C ARG A 58 5.52 -14.71 6.44
N TYR A 59 5.31 -13.58 5.79
CA TYR A 59 6.28 -12.51 5.64
C TYR A 59 5.54 -11.19 5.51
N SER A 60 6.23 -10.09 5.71
CA SER A 60 5.70 -8.74 5.53
C SER A 60 6.68 -7.92 4.71
N SER A 61 6.19 -6.94 3.97
CA SER A 61 7.04 -6.00 3.24
C SER A 61 7.91 -5.19 4.20
N VAL A 62 7.32 -4.79 5.33
CA VAL A 62 7.96 -4.08 6.41
C VAL A 62 7.19 -4.34 7.72
N MET A 63 7.81 -4.09 8.86
CA MET A 63 7.14 -3.99 10.14
C MET A 63 7.40 -2.62 10.74
N LEU A 64 6.35 -1.78 10.79
CA LEU A 64 6.43 -0.46 11.39
C LEU A 64 5.92 -0.48 12.82
N TYR A 65 6.53 0.33 13.67
CA TYR A 65 6.17 0.49 15.08
C TYR A 65 5.77 1.94 15.35
N PHE A 66 4.62 2.11 16.03
CA PHE A 66 4.13 3.42 16.44
C PHE A 66 3.80 3.41 17.94
N LYS A 67 4.02 4.56 18.59
CA LYS A 67 3.61 4.80 19.96
C LYS A 67 2.78 6.08 20.02
N ALA A 68 1.51 5.92 20.42
CA ALA A 68 0.55 6.99 20.67
C ALA A 68 -0.39 6.53 21.80
N ASP A 69 -1.23 7.42 22.32
CA ASP A 69 -2.20 7.06 23.34
C ASP A 69 -3.36 6.26 22.76
N ARG A 70 -3.78 6.59 21.53
CA ARG A 70 -4.85 5.91 20.78
C ARG A 70 -4.53 5.83 19.30
N TYR A 71 -5.18 4.91 18.62
CA TYR A 71 -5.09 4.73 17.18
C TYR A 71 -6.47 4.58 16.58
N PHE A 72 -6.69 5.15 15.41
CA PHE A 72 -7.92 5.05 14.66
C PHE A 72 -7.61 4.63 13.23
N LEU A 73 -8.23 3.55 12.79
CA LEU A 73 -8.04 2.99 11.47
C LEU A 73 -9.25 3.32 10.61
N THR A 74 -9.01 3.99 9.48
CA THR A 74 -9.98 4.13 8.40
C THR A 74 -9.61 3.16 7.30
N SER A 75 -10.52 2.25 6.98
CA SER A 75 -10.46 1.33 5.85
C SER A 75 -11.55 1.66 4.84
N TYR A 76 -11.32 1.29 3.59
CA TYR A 76 -12.25 1.54 2.49
C TYR A 76 -12.77 0.22 1.98
N HIS A 77 -14.08 0.17 1.82
CA HIS A 77 -14.78 -1.00 1.31
C HIS A 77 -15.82 -0.59 0.28
N GLY A 78 -16.36 -1.53 -0.41
CA GLY A 78 -17.39 -1.25 -1.39
C GLY A 78 -17.68 -2.44 -2.29
N ASP A 79 -18.41 -2.14 -3.35
CA ASP A 79 -18.73 -3.03 -4.44
C ASP A 79 -19.09 -2.15 -5.65
N TRP A 80 -19.51 -2.76 -6.75
CA TRP A 80 -19.93 -2.03 -7.95
C TRP A 80 -20.97 -0.94 -7.61
N ALA A 81 -20.72 0.29 -8.11
CA ALA A 81 -21.50 1.51 -7.83
C ALA A 81 -21.56 1.93 -6.34
N ARG A 82 -20.66 1.41 -5.51
CA ARG A 82 -20.47 1.77 -4.10
C ARG A 82 -19.01 1.67 -3.67
N GLU A 83 -18.10 2.04 -4.55
CA GLU A 83 -16.66 1.96 -4.33
C GLU A 83 -16.22 2.98 -3.25
N GLY A 84 -15.16 2.65 -2.53
CA GLY A 84 -14.44 3.57 -1.66
C GLY A 84 -15.21 4.09 -0.45
N GLN A 85 -16.11 3.30 0.14
CA GLN A 85 -16.86 3.69 1.35
C GLN A 85 -15.95 3.64 2.57
N PRO A 86 -15.69 4.76 3.27
CA PRO A 86 -14.82 4.78 4.43
C PRO A 86 -15.52 4.22 5.68
N GLU A 87 -14.79 3.43 6.46
CA GLU A 87 -15.17 3.00 7.81
C GLU A 87 -14.02 3.29 8.76
N THR A 88 -14.27 4.12 9.79
CA THR A 88 -13.30 4.46 10.82
C THR A 88 -13.65 3.77 12.14
N ALA A 89 -12.66 3.08 12.72
CA ALA A 89 -12.79 2.41 14.00
C ALA A 89 -11.54 2.60 14.87
N PRO A 90 -11.68 2.68 16.21
CA PRO A 90 -10.53 2.67 17.10
C PRO A 90 -9.84 1.29 17.05
N LEU A 91 -8.51 1.29 17.10
CA LEU A 91 -7.72 0.10 17.31
C LEU A 91 -7.52 -0.12 18.81
N THR A 92 -8.00 -1.25 19.28
CA THR A 92 -7.83 -1.69 20.66
C THR A 92 -6.78 -2.80 20.75
N HIS A 93 -6.42 -3.19 21.97
CA HIS A 93 -5.53 -4.32 22.21
C HIS A 93 -5.93 -5.56 21.38
N GLY A 94 -4.95 -6.17 20.72
CA GLY A 94 -5.13 -7.29 19.83
C GLY A 94 -4.89 -6.95 18.37
N LYS A 95 -5.56 -7.66 17.47
CA LYS A 95 -5.33 -7.57 16.02
C LYS A 95 -6.58 -7.14 15.27
N LYS A 96 -6.42 -6.15 14.39
CA LYS A 96 -7.34 -5.85 13.29
C LYS A 96 -6.66 -6.22 11.98
N VAL A 97 -7.40 -6.84 11.09
CA VAL A 97 -6.91 -7.25 9.77
C VAL A 97 -7.81 -6.68 8.69
N ILE A 98 -7.21 -6.13 7.66
CA ILE A 98 -7.84 -5.78 6.39
C ILE A 98 -7.22 -6.73 5.36
N ASP A 99 -8.01 -7.58 4.73
CA ASP A 99 -7.48 -8.50 3.72
C ASP A 99 -8.51 -8.85 2.63
N THR A 100 -8.02 -9.41 1.53
CA THR A 100 -8.86 -9.90 0.45
C THR A 100 -8.37 -11.26 -0.06
N LYS A 101 -9.29 -12.06 -0.61
CA LYS A 101 -9.06 -13.37 -1.21
C LYS A 101 -9.69 -13.49 -2.61
N LEU A 102 -9.97 -12.36 -3.25
CA LEU A 102 -10.68 -12.28 -4.54
C LEU A 102 -9.78 -12.42 -5.77
N GLY A 103 -8.48 -12.71 -5.57
CA GLY A 103 -7.51 -12.89 -6.65
C GLY A 103 -7.29 -11.62 -7.45
N THR A 104 -7.56 -11.65 -8.76
CA THR A 104 -7.38 -10.51 -9.66
C THR A 104 -8.39 -9.36 -9.44
N ARG A 105 -9.41 -9.58 -8.60
CA ARG A 105 -10.36 -8.56 -8.16
C ARG A 105 -10.10 -8.16 -6.71
N ALA A 106 -8.85 -8.12 -6.30
CA ALA A 106 -8.45 -7.92 -4.91
C ALA A 106 -9.04 -6.65 -4.29
N ALA A 107 -9.14 -5.56 -5.03
CA ALA A 107 -9.68 -4.29 -4.56
C ALA A 107 -11.22 -4.18 -4.67
N MET A 108 -11.94 -5.22 -5.10
CA MET A 108 -13.39 -5.10 -5.38
C MET A 108 -14.22 -4.80 -4.12
N GLN A 109 -13.91 -5.43 -2.98
CA GLN A 109 -14.67 -5.28 -1.74
C GLN A 109 -13.90 -4.53 -0.66
N THR A 110 -12.58 -4.48 -0.76
CA THR A 110 -11.70 -3.87 0.22
C THR A 110 -10.51 -3.26 -0.52
N GLU A 111 -10.30 -1.97 -0.33
CA GLU A 111 -9.20 -1.27 -1.00
C GLU A 111 -7.84 -1.63 -0.37
N PRO A 112 -6.76 -1.78 -1.19
CA PRO A 112 -5.40 -2.00 -0.71
C PRO A 112 -4.76 -0.72 -0.17
N PHE A 113 -5.51 0.01 0.65
CA PHE A 113 -5.19 1.33 1.15
C PHE A 113 -5.85 1.54 2.51
N PHE A 114 -5.21 2.32 3.38
CA PHE A 114 -5.77 2.69 4.69
C PHE A 114 -5.27 4.06 5.14
N GLU A 115 -6.00 4.65 6.07
CA GLU A 115 -5.59 5.81 6.87
C GLU A 115 -5.49 5.41 8.34
N LEU A 116 -4.47 5.93 9.01
CA LEU A 116 -4.25 5.73 10.43
C LEU A 116 -4.16 7.10 11.11
N GLY A 117 -5.12 7.39 11.99
CA GLY A 117 -5.08 8.57 12.86
C GLY A 117 -4.41 8.23 14.19
N PHE A 118 -3.62 9.16 14.72
CA PHE A 118 -2.94 9.04 16.01
C PHE A 118 -3.59 9.99 17.01
N ASP A 119 -3.98 9.44 18.18
CA ASP A 119 -4.66 10.09 19.30
C ASP A 119 -6.12 10.49 19.03
N GLU A 120 -6.48 10.82 17.79
CA GLU A 120 -7.82 11.09 17.32
C GLU A 120 -8.03 10.54 15.89
N PRO A 121 -9.29 10.40 15.42
CA PRO A 121 -9.58 10.07 14.03
C PRO A 121 -8.91 11.08 13.11
N ALA A 122 -8.37 10.59 11.99
CA ALA A 122 -7.74 11.44 10.99
C ALA A 122 -8.76 12.47 10.44
N LYS A 123 -8.32 13.73 10.30
CA LYS A 123 -9.10 14.82 9.73
C LYS A 123 -8.41 15.35 8.48
N GLU A 124 -9.15 16.07 7.64
CA GLU A 124 -8.63 16.59 6.36
C GLU A 124 -7.39 17.49 6.54
N ASN A 125 -7.48 18.48 7.45
CA ASN A 125 -6.48 19.54 7.57
C ASN A 125 -5.76 19.61 8.92
N GLU A 126 -5.99 18.66 9.80
CA GLU A 126 -5.39 18.67 11.14
C GLU A 126 -5.21 17.27 11.72
N GLY A 127 -4.32 17.17 12.71
CA GLY A 127 -3.99 15.93 13.39
C GLY A 127 -2.91 15.12 12.70
N ARG A 128 -2.36 14.18 13.45
CA ARG A 128 -1.34 13.27 12.93
C ARG A 128 -1.99 12.11 12.17
N ALA A 129 -1.55 11.88 10.95
CA ALA A 129 -2.07 10.84 10.11
C ALA A 129 -0.97 10.10 9.36
N MET A 130 -1.23 8.84 9.04
CA MET A 130 -0.46 8.04 8.10
C MET A 130 -1.38 7.50 7.03
N LEU A 131 -0.97 7.61 5.78
CA LEU A 131 -1.58 6.87 4.67
C LEU A 131 -0.64 5.78 4.20
N GLY A 132 -1.18 4.60 3.93
CA GLY A 132 -0.39 3.46 3.47
C GLY A 132 -1.10 2.62 2.42
N THR A 133 -0.34 2.19 1.41
CA THR A 133 -0.80 1.30 0.34
C THR A 133 0.26 0.27 -0.01
N ILE A 134 -0.12 -0.80 -0.67
CA ILE A 134 0.78 -1.87 -1.12
C ILE A 134 0.79 -1.96 -2.64
N GLY A 135 1.98 -2.02 -3.24
CA GLY A 135 2.20 -2.21 -4.67
C GLY A 135 2.00 -3.66 -5.10
N TRP A 136 0.79 -4.20 -4.89
CA TRP A 136 0.45 -5.58 -5.17
C TRP A 136 -0.97 -5.69 -5.75
N PRO A 137 -1.14 -6.24 -6.96
CA PRO A 137 -2.44 -6.31 -7.62
C PRO A 137 -3.28 -7.52 -7.21
N GLY A 138 -2.76 -8.40 -6.36
CA GLY A 138 -3.40 -9.64 -5.92
C GLY A 138 -3.90 -9.57 -4.48
N ASN A 139 -4.15 -10.74 -3.91
CA ASN A 139 -4.62 -10.86 -2.53
C ASN A 139 -3.62 -10.24 -1.55
N PHE A 140 -4.02 -9.21 -0.86
CA PHE A 140 -3.20 -8.48 0.11
C PHE A 140 -3.71 -8.67 1.54
N ARG A 141 -2.87 -8.28 2.50
CA ARG A 141 -3.22 -8.25 3.92
C ARG A 141 -2.48 -7.14 4.63
N PHE A 142 -3.23 -6.28 5.34
CA PHE A 142 -2.69 -5.38 6.36
C PHE A 142 -3.05 -5.92 7.73
N THR A 143 -2.07 -6.08 8.60
CA THR A 143 -2.28 -6.45 10.00
C THR A 143 -1.88 -5.30 10.89
N PHE A 144 -2.80 -4.88 11.74
CA PHE A 144 -2.62 -3.86 12.78
C PHE A 144 -2.69 -4.57 14.11
N GLU A 145 -1.62 -4.56 14.88
CA GLU A 145 -1.55 -5.24 16.17
C GLU A 145 -1.14 -4.25 17.26
N VAL A 146 -2.02 -4.01 18.21
CA VAL A 146 -1.75 -3.21 19.41
C VAL A 146 -1.38 -4.17 20.54
N ASP A 147 -0.17 -4.05 21.07
CA ASP A 147 0.29 -4.91 22.15
C ASP A 147 -0.17 -4.42 23.53
N ASN A 148 0.21 -5.17 24.58
CA ASN A 148 -0.18 -4.91 25.97
C ASN A 148 0.43 -3.64 26.59
N VAL A 149 1.38 -3.01 25.93
CA VAL A 149 1.97 -1.73 26.34
C VAL A 149 1.60 -0.58 25.40
N GLY A 150 0.64 -0.82 24.51
CA GLY A 150 0.09 0.17 23.61
C GLY A 150 0.98 0.53 22.42
N VAL A 151 1.88 -0.36 22.01
CA VAL A 151 2.64 -0.19 20.77
C VAL A 151 1.85 -0.81 19.62
N LEU A 152 1.64 -0.02 18.56
CA LEU A 152 1.03 -0.49 17.33
C LEU A 152 2.10 -1.01 16.37
N ARG A 153 1.90 -2.22 15.86
CA ARG A 153 2.63 -2.78 14.72
C ARG A 153 1.76 -2.77 13.47
N VAL A 154 2.31 -2.30 12.36
CA VAL A 154 1.68 -2.32 11.03
C VAL A 154 2.48 -3.24 10.13
N LEU A 155 1.84 -4.30 9.59
CA LEU A 155 2.47 -5.33 8.78
C LEU A 155 1.71 -5.49 7.46
N PRO A 156 2.15 -4.80 6.39
CA PRO A 156 1.64 -5.02 5.04
C PRO A 156 2.26 -6.26 4.41
N ALA A 157 1.45 -7.08 3.71
CA ALA A 157 1.89 -8.34 3.14
C ALA A 157 1.01 -8.81 1.97
N ILE A 158 1.49 -9.80 1.22
CA ILE A 158 0.63 -10.71 0.45
C ILE A 158 -0.23 -11.51 1.43
N ASN A 159 -1.51 -11.73 1.09
CA ASN A 159 -2.35 -12.58 1.93
C ASN A 159 -1.80 -14.03 1.94
N PRO A 160 -1.50 -14.60 3.13
CA PRO A 160 -0.93 -15.94 3.22
C PRO A 160 -1.94 -17.06 2.88
N TYR A 161 -3.19 -16.74 2.61
CA TYR A 161 -4.19 -17.75 2.25
C TYR A 161 -3.85 -18.40 0.90
N ALA A 162 -3.60 -19.72 0.94
CA ALA A 162 -3.25 -20.53 -0.22
C ALA A 162 -2.11 -19.93 -1.08
N SER A 163 -1.10 -19.32 -0.43
CA SER A 163 0.00 -18.63 -1.11
C SER A 163 1.36 -18.84 -0.45
N ASP A 164 1.62 -20.03 0.07
CA ASP A 164 2.96 -20.43 0.50
C ASP A 164 3.92 -20.50 -0.68
N TYR A 165 5.13 -20.00 -0.47
CA TYR A 165 6.15 -19.92 -1.49
C TYR A 165 7.32 -20.84 -1.13
N GLN A 166 7.73 -21.70 -2.09
CA GLN A 166 8.88 -22.58 -1.95
C GLN A 166 10.13 -21.86 -2.48
N LEU A 167 10.89 -21.26 -1.57
CA LEU A 167 12.14 -20.58 -1.89
C LEU A 167 13.27 -21.59 -1.98
N LYS A 168 13.93 -21.67 -3.14
CA LYS A 168 15.09 -22.55 -3.35
C LYS A 168 16.37 -21.86 -2.88
N ALA A 169 17.39 -22.68 -2.60
CA ALA A 169 18.71 -22.19 -2.24
C ALA A 169 19.27 -21.24 -3.32
N GLY A 170 19.75 -20.08 -2.90
CA GLY A 170 20.30 -19.05 -3.79
C GLY A 170 19.27 -18.19 -4.53
N GLU A 171 17.99 -18.52 -4.47
CA GLU A 171 16.93 -17.63 -4.95
C GLU A 171 16.69 -16.48 -3.97
N VAL A 172 16.18 -15.35 -4.49
CA VAL A 172 15.77 -14.21 -3.70
C VAL A 172 14.26 -14.03 -3.87
N PHE A 173 13.52 -14.06 -2.77
CA PHE A 173 12.12 -13.68 -2.73
C PHE A 173 12.01 -12.21 -2.37
N THR A 174 11.39 -11.41 -3.24
CA THR A 174 11.15 -9.98 -3.02
C THR A 174 9.68 -9.77 -2.67
N THR A 175 9.41 -9.15 -1.53
CA THR A 175 8.06 -8.79 -1.12
C THR A 175 7.54 -7.62 -1.94
N PRO A 176 6.20 -7.42 -2.04
CA PRO A 176 5.63 -6.20 -2.60
C PRO A 176 6.14 -4.94 -1.91
N GLU A 177 6.23 -3.85 -2.63
CA GLU A 177 6.54 -2.54 -2.06
C GLU A 177 5.38 -2.03 -1.21
N PHE A 178 5.66 -1.58 0.00
CA PHE A 178 4.73 -0.82 0.81
C PHE A 178 5.10 0.66 0.71
N ILE A 179 4.12 1.49 0.35
CA ILE A 179 4.29 2.92 0.11
C ILE A 179 3.49 3.66 1.18
N PHE A 180 4.12 4.59 1.88
CA PHE A 180 3.45 5.33 2.94
C PHE A 180 3.99 6.74 3.12
N THR A 181 3.17 7.58 3.72
CA THR A 181 3.51 8.93 4.14
C THR A 181 2.93 9.21 5.52
N LEU A 182 3.55 10.14 6.22
CA LEU A 182 3.10 10.67 7.52
C LEU A 182 2.88 12.17 7.38
N SER A 183 1.86 12.69 8.06
CA SER A 183 1.57 14.12 8.12
C SER A 183 1.14 14.51 9.53
N ASP A 184 1.56 15.69 9.97
CA ASP A 184 1.03 16.33 11.17
C ASP A 184 -0.11 17.33 10.86
N HIS A 185 -0.46 17.45 9.57
CA HIS A 185 -1.48 18.37 9.05
C HIS A 185 -2.66 17.64 8.37
N GLY A 186 -2.99 16.45 8.89
CA GLY A 186 -4.14 15.68 8.45
C GLY A 186 -3.92 14.85 7.18
N VAL A 187 -5.01 14.18 6.77
CA VAL A 187 -5.00 13.25 5.63
C VAL A 187 -4.93 13.95 4.28
N GLY A 188 -5.39 15.18 4.17
CA GLY A 188 -5.31 15.94 2.93
C GLY A 188 -3.87 16.24 2.50
N GLU A 189 -2.97 16.60 3.44
CA GLU A 189 -1.55 16.74 3.14
C GLU A 189 -0.94 15.37 2.79
N ALA A 190 -1.21 14.34 3.59
CA ALA A 190 -0.73 13.00 3.33
C ALA A 190 -1.18 12.47 1.95
N SER A 191 -2.43 12.75 1.54
CA SER A 191 -2.95 12.42 0.22
C SER A 191 -2.20 13.14 -0.90
N ARG A 192 -1.97 14.45 -0.77
CA ARG A 192 -1.19 15.22 -1.75
C ARG A 192 0.23 14.69 -1.90
N ASN A 193 0.89 14.33 -0.79
CA ASN A 193 2.22 13.71 -0.81
C ASN A 193 2.25 12.45 -1.69
N LEU A 194 1.30 11.54 -1.52
CA LEU A 194 1.19 10.32 -2.33
C LEU A 194 0.85 10.64 -3.80
N HIS A 195 -0.02 11.62 -4.06
CA HIS A 195 -0.36 12.04 -5.42
C HIS A 195 0.84 12.61 -6.16
N ASP A 196 1.62 13.49 -5.52
CA ASP A 196 2.80 14.11 -6.13
C ASP A 196 3.89 13.06 -6.39
N TRP A 197 4.11 12.16 -5.43
CA TRP A 197 5.01 11.04 -5.60
C TRP A 197 4.57 10.12 -6.75
N ALA A 198 3.29 9.74 -6.80
CA ALA A 198 2.77 8.86 -7.84
C ALA A 198 2.89 9.48 -9.23
N ARG A 199 2.57 10.77 -9.40
CA ARG A 199 2.74 11.47 -10.67
C ARG A 199 4.19 11.48 -11.14
N GLN A 200 5.12 11.67 -10.21
CA GLN A 200 6.53 11.81 -10.52
C GLN A 200 7.21 10.46 -10.81
N TYR A 201 6.85 9.38 -10.08
CA TYR A 201 7.64 8.14 -10.07
C TYR A 201 6.88 6.89 -10.49
N GLN A 202 5.54 6.87 -10.47
CA GLN A 202 4.76 5.66 -10.73
C GLN A 202 3.90 5.74 -11.98
N VAL A 203 3.27 6.87 -12.23
CA VAL A 203 2.34 7.02 -13.35
C VAL A 203 3.13 7.31 -14.61
N ASN A 204 2.93 6.49 -15.67
CA ASN A 204 3.53 6.78 -16.98
C ASN A 204 3.06 8.15 -17.47
N LYS A 205 4.03 9.03 -17.79
CA LYS A 205 3.77 10.42 -18.18
C LYS A 205 2.90 11.18 -17.15
N GLY A 206 3.11 10.91 -15.86
CA GLY A 206 2.28 11.44 -14.78
C GLY A 206 2.23 12.96 -14.67
N MET A 207 3.29 13.63 -15.17
CA MET A 207 3.40 15.11 -15.20
C MET A 207 2.80 15.74 -16.47
N GLU A 208 2.40 14.95 -17.46
CA GLU A 208 1.72 15.44 -18.65
C GLU A 208 0.22 15.64 -18.39
N GLY A 209 -0.40 16.57 -19.13
CA GLY A 209 -1.86 16.76 -19.08
C GLY A 209 -2.60 15.50 -19.53
N ARG A 210 -3.71 15.23 -18.88
CA ARG A 210 -4.60 14.11 -19.25
C ARG A 210 -5.64 14.60 -20.24
N LEU A 211 -5.92 13.79 -21.25
CA LEU A 211 -7.03 14.04 -22.16
C LEU A 211 -8.34 13.69 -21.47
N THR A 212 -9.39 14.45 -21.78
CA THR A 212 -10.75 14.12 -21.38
C THR A 212 -11.18 12.83 -22.05
N LEU A 213 -11.73 11.89 -21.26
CA LEU A 213 -12.30 10.65 -21.75
C LEU A 213 -13.83 10.71 -21.68
N LEU A 214 -14.48 10.45 -22.79
CA LEU A 214 -15.92 10.21 -22.84
C LEU A 214 -16.18 8.71 -22.83
N ASN A 215 -16.92 8.24 -21.83
CA ASN A 215 -17.42 6.86 -21.76
C ASN A 215 -18.95 6.90 -21.93
N ASN A 216 -19.49 6.22 -22.93
CA ASN A 216 -20.92 6.22 -23.21
C ASN A 216 -21.73 5.26 -22.33
N TRP A 217 -21.08 4.37 -21.57
CA TRP A 217 -21.74 3.29 -20.83
C TRP A 217 -22.84 3.79 -19.88
N GLU A 218 -22.55 4.80 -19.07
CA GLU A 218 -23.50 5.34 -18.10
C GLU A 218 -24.67 6.10 -18.76
N ASN A 219 -24.46 6.61 -19.98
CA ASN A 219 -25.48 7.33 -20.71
C ASN A 219 -26.39 6.42 -21.53
N THR A 220 -25.80 5.46 -22.26
CA THR A 220 -26.52 4.67 -23.28
C THR A 220 -26.57 3.17 -23.00
N GLY A 221 -25.71 2.64 -22.14
CA GLY A 221 -25.57 1.19 -21.93
C GLY A 221 -25.29 0.44 -23.23
N PHE A 222 -26.13 -0.52 -23.56
CA PHE A 222 -26.08 -1.29 -24.81
C PHE A 222 -26.96 -0.72 -25.93
N ASP A 223 -27.81 0.27 -25.64
CA ASP A 223 -28.78 0.82 -26.60
C ASP A 223 -28.21 2.13 -27.21
N PHE A 224 -27.38 1.98 -28.22
CA PHE A 224 -26.80 3.10 -28.96
C PHE A 224 -26.59 2.79 -30.45
N ASP A 225 -26.60 3.85 -31.24
CA ASP A 225 -26.24 3.86 -32.63
C ASP A 225 -25.25 4.98 -32.95
N GLN A 226 -24.91 5.13 -34.24
CA GLN A 226 -23.96 6.17 -34.66
C GLN A 226 -24.48 7.57 -34.37
N GLN A 227 -25.78 7.80 -34.51
CA GLN A 227 -26.38 9.11 -34.29
C GLN A 227 -26.34 9.49 -32.81
N THR A 228 -26.75 8.60 -31.92
CA THR A 228 -26.73 8.78 -30.46
C THR A 228 -25.32 9.09 -29.96
N LEU A 229 -24.32 8.35 -30.45
CA LEU A 229 -22.92 8.62 -30.08
C LEU A 229 -22.40 9.95 -30.61
N ALA A 230 -22.79 10.36 -31.83
CA ALA A 230 -22.40 11.65 -32.40
C ALA A 230 -23.01 12.82 -31.62
N GLU A 231 -24.25 12.71 -31.19
CA GLU A 231 -24.95 13.70 -30.36
C GLU A 231 -24.25 13.78 -28.98
N LEU A 232 -23.98 12.65 -28.32
CA LEU A 232 -23.27 12.60 -27.04
C LEU A 232 -21.87 13.24 -27.11
N MET A 233 -21.12 12.99 -28.19
CA MET A 233 -19.82 13.60 -28.42
C MET A 233 -19.91 15.13 -28.62
N LYS A 234 -20.97 15.59 -29.26
CA LYS A 234 -21.23 17.03 -29.45
C LYS A 234 -21.54 17.71 -28.11
N ASP A 235 -22.43 17.09 -27.31
CA ASP A 235 -22.80 17.62 -26.00
C ASP A 235 -21.61 17.63 -25.02
N ALA A 236 -20.71 16.67 -25.11
CA ALA A 236 -19.51 16.62 -24.28
C ALA A 236 -18.44 17.64 -24.69
N LYS A 237 -18.53 18.25 -25.87
CA LYS A 237 -17.60 19.27 -26.35
C LYS A 237 -17.97 20.69 -25.88
N ASP A 238 -19.25 20.98 -25.73
CA ASP A 238 -19.81 22.27 -25.33
C ASP A 238 -19.74 22.46 -23.82
#